data_0eeb5e11e0cdeb55abea565b0a675e45
#
_entry.id   0eeb5e11e0cdeb55abea565b0a675e45
#
_cell.length_a   1.000
_cell.length_b   1.000
_cell.length_c   1.000
_cell.angle_alpha   90.00
_cell.angle_beta   90.00
_cell.angle_gamma   90.00
#
_symmetry.space_group_name_H-M   'P 1'
#
loop_
_entity.id
_entity.type
_entity.pdbx_description
1 polymer ?
#
loop_
_entity_poly.entity_id
_entity_poly.type
_entity_poly.pdbx_seq_one_letter_code
_entity_poly.pdbx_strand_id
1 'polypeptide(L)'
;MINLNEILKSNLNNEKLKNIDLQNKIDKQINIIPNNDSKIIDLYARIDDLKEKLSRYPFELKKDEKMISVIFTSDDQKIHFSVICKNTEKFIRLEEKLYNDYPEYSETNNYFVVNGNRIQKFKTLDENNIRNSDIIILNQINN
;
A
#
# COMPACT_ATOMS: atom_id res chain seq x y z
N MET A 1 -53.29 -52.54 -1.81
CA MET A 1 -53.60 -51.52 -2.81
C MET A 1 -53.22 -50.19 -2.26
N ILE A 2 -52.27 -49.51 -2.87
CA ILE A 2 -51.79 -48.18 -2.42
C ILE A 2 -52.88 -47.16 -2.75
N ASN A 3 -53.34 -46.45 -1.73
CA ASN A 3 -54.34 -45.38 -1.92
C ASN A 3 -53.76 -44.19 -2.62
N LEU A 4 -54.31 -43.82 -3.76
CA LEU A 4 -53.81 -42.67 -4.57
C LEU A 4 -53.86 -41.36 -3.79
N ASN A 5 -54.83 -41.15 -2.90
CA ASN A 5 -54.93 -39.98 -2.05
C ASN A 5 -53.78 -39.86 -1.05
N GLU A 6 -53.27 -40.96 -0.56
CA GLU A 6 -52.10 -40.95 0.35
C GLU A 6 -50.83 -40.60 -0.39
N ILE A 7 -50.66 -41.07 -1.62
CA ILE A 7 -49.53 -40.69 -2.49
C ILE A 7 -49.58 -39.21 -2.80
N LEU A 8 -50.73 -38.67 -3.15
CA LEU A 8 -50.91 -37.24 -3.44
C LEU A 8 -50.63 -36.35 -2.22
N LYS A 9 -51.08 -36.77 -1.03
CA LYS A 9 -50.77 -36.07 0.24
C LYS A 9 -49.28 -36.06 0.54
N SER A 10 -48.60 -37.20 0.36
CA SER A 10 -47.15 -37.30 0.55
C SER A 10 -46.37 -36.38 -0.41
N ASN A 11 -46.75 -36.38 -1.69
CA ASN A 11 -46.14 -35.55 -2.69
C ASN A 11 -46.35 -34.04 -2.39
N LEU A 12 -47.56 -33.67 -1.97
CA LEU A 12 -47.85 -32.27 -1.59
C LEU A 12 -47.03 -31.82 -0.39
N ASN A 13 -46.84 -32.67 0.61
CA ASN A 13 -46.00 -32.38 1.77
C ASN A 13 -44.54 -32.22 1.37
N ASN A 14 -44.00 -33.04 0.48
CA ASN A 14 -42.66 -32.93 -0.04
C ASN A 14 -42.44 -31.60 -0.80
N GLU A 15 -43.39 -31.19 -1.62
CA GLU A 15 -43.34 -29.92 -2.34
C GLU A 15 -43.39 -28.72 -1.36
N LYS A 16 -44.22 -28.79 -0.33
CA LYS A 16 -44.27 -27.76 0.72
C LYS A 16 -42.92 -27.61 1.44
N LEU A 17 -42.26 -28.72 1.78
CA LEU A 17 -40.95 -28.72 2.43
C LEU A 17 -39.86 -28.10 1.53
N LYS A 18 -39.87 -28.43 0.24
CA LYS A 18 -38.96 -27.83 -0.76
C LYS A 18 -39.18 -26.34 -0.85
N ASN A 19 -40.42 -25.88 -0.88
CA ASN A 19 -40.73 -24.44 -0.96
C ASN A 19 -40.26 -23.69 0.28
N ILE A 20 -40.38 -24.26 1.47
CA ILE A 20 -39.84 -23.68 2.71
C ILE A 20 -38.32 -23.58 2.66
N ASP A 21 -37.62 -24.62 2.19
CA ASP A 21 -36.17 -24.61 2.05
C ASP A 21 -35.68 -23.52 1.05
N LEU A 22 -36.35 -23.41 -0.10
CA LEU A 22 -36.05 -22.37 -1.08
C LEU A 22 -36.31 -20.98 -0.52
N GLN A 23 -37.38 -20.74 0.21
CA GLN A 23 -37.67 -19.46 0.84
C GLN A 23 -36.60 -19.11 1.86
N ASN A 24 -36.13 -20.04 2.67
CA ASN A 24 -35.03 -19.83 3.62
C ASN A 24 -33.73 -19.46 2.93
N LYS A 25 -33.42 -20.06 1.78
CA LYS A 25 -32.24 -19.71 0.97
C LYS A 25 -32.36 -18.33 0.39
N ILE A 26 -33.53 -17.92 -0.09
CA ILE A 26 -33.79 -16.57 -0.60
C ILE A 26 -33.60 -15.52 0.52
N ASP A 27 -34.17 -15.77 1.70
CA ASP A 27 -34.06 -14.85 2.85
C ASP A 27 -32.60 -14.65 3.28
N LYS A 28 -31.80 -15.70 3.27
CA LYS A 28 -30.35 -15.61 3.53
C LYS A 28 -29.63 -14.74 2.49
N GLN A 29 -29.94 -14.91 1.21
CA GLN A 29 -29.34 -14.10 0.14
C GLN A 29 -29.73 -12.61 0.24
N ILE A 30 -30.99 -12.33 0.56
CA ILE A 30 -31.48 -10.97 0.76
C ILE A 30 -30.74 -10.28 1.91
N ASN A 31 -30.40 -10.99 2.98
CA ASN A 31 -29.64 -10.43 4.11
C ASN A 31 -28.17 -10.18 3.78
N ILE A 32 -27.56 -10.95 2.87
CA ILE A 32 -26.16 -10.79 2.46
C ILE A 32 -25.97 -9.57 1.56
N ILE A 33 -26.90 -9.31 0.62
CA ILE A 33 -26.81 -8.20 -0.35
C ILE A 33 -26.68 -6.84 0.33
N PRO A 34 -27.50 -6.42 1.32
CA PRO A 34 -27.34 -5.13 2.00
C PRO A 34 -25.99 -4.96 2.68
N ASN A 35 -25.43 -6.02 3.28
CA ASN A 35 -24.11 -5.99 3.90
C ASN A 35 -22.98 -5.76 2.87
N ASN A 36 -23.10 -6.38 1.70
CA ASN A 36 -22.15 -6.17 0.62
C ASN A 36 -22.23 -4.75 0.05
N ASP A 37 -23.42 -4.21 -0.12
CA ASP A 37 -23.62 -2.82 -0.56
C ASP A 37 -23.04 -1.82 0.44
N SER A 38 -23.22 -2.04 1.75
CA SER A 38 -22.64 -1.23 2.80
C SER A 38 -21.10 -1.25 2.75
N LYS A 39 -20.49 -2.41 2.54
CA LYS A 39 -19.03 -2.54 2.37
C LYS A 39 -18.53 -1.82 1.12
N ILE A 40 -19.26 -1.90 0.01
CA ILE A 40 -18.91 -1.21 -1.23
C ILE A 40 -18.96 0.30 -1.03
N ILE A 41 -19.98 0.84 -0.38
CA ILE A 41 -20.10 2.26 -0.05
C ILE A 41 -18.92 2.69 0.83
N ASP A 42 -18.57 1.91 1.84
CA ASP A 42 -17.42 2.18 2.73
C ASP A 42 -16.10 2.21 1.97
N LEU A 43 -15.90 1.29 1.03
CA LEU A 43 -14.70 1.24 0.19
C LEU A 43 -14.61 2.46 -0.73
N TYR A 44 -15.70 2.88 -1.35
CA TYR A 44 -15.73 4.09 -2.17
C TYR A 44 -15.41 5.33 -1.34
N ALA A 45 -15.95 5.44 -0.13
CA ALA A 45 -15.64 6.54 0.78
C ALA A 45 -14.15 6.58 1.15
N ARG A 46 -13.53 5.43 1.39
CA ARG A 46 -12.07 5.32 1.64
C ARG A 46 -11.25 5.69 0.42
N ILE A 47 -11.67 5.28 -0.76
CA ILE A 47 -11.00 5.64 -2.01
C ILE A 47 -11.04 7.16 -2.22
N ASP A 48 -12.17 7.80 -2.00
CA ASP A 48 -12.30 9.25 -2.12
C ASP A 48 -11.45 9.99 -1.09
N ASP A 49 -11.41 9.52 0.16
CA ASP A 49 -10.55 10.08 1.21
C ASP A 49 -9.06 9.97 0.85
N LEU A 50 -8.64 8.80 0.35
CA LEU A 50 -7.25 8.59 -0.09
C LEU A 50 -6.89 9.46 -1.30
N LYS A 51 -7.80 9.62 -2.26
CA LYS A 51 -7.60 10.52 -3.40
C LYS A 51 -7.44 11.97 -2.96
N GLU A 52 -8.24 12.41 -2.01
CA GLU A 52 -8.15 13.76 -1.44
C GLU A 52 -6.81 13.96 -0.73
N LYS A 53 -6.37 13.00 0.08
CA LYS A 53 -5.07 13.04 0.75
C LYS A 53 -3.92 13.08 -0.25
N LEU A 54 -3.98 12.29 -1.32
CA LEU A 54 -2.97 12.29 -2.38
C LEU A 54 -2.94 13.62 -3.14
N SER A 55 -4.09 14.27 -3.36
CA SER A 55 -4.16 15.56 -4.05
C SER A 55 -3.46 16.69 -3.30
N ARG A 56 -3.29 16.56 -1.98
CA ARG A 56 -2.56 17.53 -1.14
C ARG A 56 -1.06 17.42 -1.30
N TYR A 57 -0.55 16.31 -1.83
CA TYR A 57 0.88 16.15 -2.14
C TYR A 57 1.14 16.71 -3.54
N PRO A 58 2.16 17.58 -3.72
CA PRO A 58 2.44 18.22 -5.01
C PRO A 58 3.12 17.28 -6.01
N PHE A 59 2.79 15.98 -5.98
CA PHE A 59 3.44 14.98 -6.82
C PHE A 59 2.46 14.42 -7.84
N GLU A 60 2.57 14.87 -9.08
CA GLU A 60 2.05 14.14 -10.22
C GLU A 60 3.10 13.12 -10.67
N LEU A 61 2.74 11.85 -10.66
CA LEU A 61 3.59 10.78 -11.15
C LEU A 61 3.46 10.68 -12.67
N LYS A 62 4.59 10.81 -13.36
CA LYS A 62 4.69 10.52 -14.79
C LYS A 62 4.74 9.01 -15.03
N LYS A 63 4.62 8.58 -16.30
CA LYS A 63 4.48 7.17 -16.68
C LYS A 63 5.54 6.24 -16.09
N ASP A 64 6.80 6.69 -15.98
CA ASP A 64 7.92 5.88 -15.50
C ASP A 64 8.36 6.25 -14.08
N GLU A 65 7.60 7.12 -13.41
CA GLU A 65 7.90 7.53 -12.04
C GLU A 65 7.17 6.65 -11.04
N LYS A 66 7.88 6.29 -9.97
CA LYS A 66 7.34 5.54 -8.84
C LYS A 66 7.73 6.25 -7.55
N MET A 67 6.85 6.21 -6.58
CA MET A 67 7.20 6.59 -5.21
C MET A 67 7.92 5.43 -4.55
N ILE A 68 9.07 5.70 -3.99
CA ILE A 68 9.84 4.75 -3.21
C ILE A 68 10.15 5.34 -1.83
N SER A 69 10.39 4.47 -0.88
CA SER A 69 10.86 4.81 0.46
C SER A 69 12.28 4.31 0.62
N VAL A 70 13.17 5.16 1.11
CA VAL A 70 14.55 4.80 1.44
C VAL A 70 14.83 5.15 2.90
N ILE A 71 15.76 4.44 3.50
CA ILE A 71 16.12 4.60 4.91
C ILE A 71 17.57 5.02 4.99
N PHE A 72 17.82 6.17 5.61
CA PHE A 72 19.18 6.61 5.91
C PHE A 72 19.61 6.11 7.28
N THR A 73 20.82 5.57 7.35
CA THR A 73 21.53 5.25 8.58
C THR A 73 22.95 5.82 8.52
N SER A 74 23.63 5.89 9.65
CA SER A 74 25.02 6.33 9.72
C SER A 74 25.88 5.32 10.46
N ASP A 75 27.20 5.36 10.23
CA ASP A 75 28.17 4.50 10.91
C ASP A 75 28.10 4.63 12.44
N ASP A 76 27.86 5.84 12.94
CA ASP A 76 27.73 6.11 14.37
C ASP A 76 26.33 5.76 14.92
N GLN A 77 25.44 5.22 14.07
CA GLN A 77 24.07 4.81 14.41
C GLN A 77 23.17 5.93 14.96
N LYS A 78 23.53 7.19 14.75
CA LYS A 78 22.73 8.34 15.18
C LYS A 78 21.62 8.74 14.22
N ILE A 79 21.75 8.34 12.94
CA ILE A 79 20.75 8.63 11.92
C ILE A 79 19.82 7.44 11.72
N HIS A 80 18.53 7.69 11.89
CA HIS A 80 17.44 6.84 11.45
C HIS A 80 16.40 7.73 10.78
N PHE A 81 16.45 7.81 9.46
CA PHE A 81 15.63 8.74 8.70
C PHE A 81 15.04 8.07 7.48
N SER A 82 13.71 7.99 7.41
CA SER A 82 12.99 7.49 6.25
C SER A 82 12.53 8.64 5.37
N VAL A 83 12.74 8.51 4.08
CA VAL A 83 12.32 9.50 3.08
C VAL A 83 11.48 8.82 2.02
N ILE A 84 10.35 9.41 1.70
CA ILE A 84 9.53 9.03 0.55
C ILE A 84 9.86 10.01 -0.58
N CYS A 85 10.20 9.47 -1.75
CA CYS A 85 10.64 10.26 -2.89
C CYS A 85 10.32 9.56 -4.20
N LYS A 86 10.48 10.29 -5.30
CA LYS A 86 10.37 9.69 -6.64
C LYS A 86 11.68 9.00 -7.02
N ASN A 87 11.59 7.88 -7.70
CA ASN A 87 12.75 7.17 -8.25
C ASN A 87 13.58 8.00 -9.23
N THR A 88 12.97 8.99 -9.87
CA THR A 88 13.61 9.90 -10.84
C THR A 88 14.22 11.14 -10.19
N GLU A 89 14.08 11.32 -8.90
CA GLU A 89 14.67 12.42 -8.15
C GLU A 89 16.19 12.23 -8.04
N LYS A 90 16.96 13.31 -8.15
CA LYS A 90 18.41 13.27 -7.96
C LYS A 90 18.73 13.06 -6.49
N PHE A 91 19.75 12.23 -6.21
CA PHE A 91 20.13 11.90 -4.84
C PHE A 91 20.46 13.13 -3.98
N ILE A 92 21.05 14.15 -4.58
CA ILE A 92 21.40 15.39 -3.86
C ILE A 92 20.17 16.04 -3.18
N ARG A 93 18.97 15.85 -3.72
CA ARG A 93 17.74 16.36 -3.10
C ARG A 93 17.38 15.61 -1.81
N LEU A 94 17.67 14.32 -1.76
CA LEU A 94 17.50 13.52 -0.55
C LEU A 94 18.54 13.90 0.50
N GLU A 95 19.78 14.15 0.09
CA GLU A 95 20.84 14.63 0.95
C GLU A 95 20.48 15.98 1.60
N GLU A 96 19.90 16.89 0.84
CA GLU A 96 19.41 18.18 1.36
C GLU A 96 18.31 17.96 2.43
N LYS A 97 17.37 17.06 2.19
CA LYS A 97 16.33 16.73 3.17
C LYS A 97 16.91 16.11 4.44
N LEU A 98 17.90 15.24 4.30
CA LEU A 98 18.60 14.64 5.43
C LEU A 98 19.27 15.71 6.31
N TYR A 99 19.95 16.65 5.71
CA TYR A 99 20.67 17.72 6.43
C TYR A 99 19.72 18.75 7.04
N ASN A 100 18.49 18.88 6.56
CA ASN A 100 17.49 19.69 7.24
C ASN A 100 17.11 19.10 8.61
N ASP A 101 17.07 17.78 8.72
CA ASP A 101 16.74 17.09 9.98
C ASP A 101 17.99 16.82 10.85
N TYR A 102 19.15 16.67 10.21
CA TYR A 102 20.44 16.40 10.87
C TYR A 102 21.50 17.40 10.41
N PRO A 103 21.37 18.70 10.78
CA PRO A 103 22.24 19.76 10.27
C PRO A 103 23.71 19.60 10.64
N GLU A 104 24.02 18.89 11.72
CA GLU A 104 25.39 18.61 12.12
C GLU A 104 26.21 17.84 11.07
N TYR A 105 25.55 17.06 10.22
CA TYR A 105 26.23 16.29 9.17
C TYR A 105 26.48 17.12 7.91
N SER A 106 25.85 18.27 7.77
CA SER A 106 26.06 19.15 6.60
C SER A 106 27.46 19.75 6.55
N GLU A 107 28.11 19.87 7.71
CA GLU A 107 29.47 20.43 7.85
C GLU A 107 30.57 19.38 7.75
N THR A 108 30.21 18.10 7.75
CA THR A 108 31.17 17.01 7.65
C THR A 108 31.35 16.57 6.19
N ASN A 109 32.50 15.97 5.91
CA ASN A 109 32.77 15.42 4.58
C ASN A 109 32.21 14.00 4.51
N ASN A 110 31.13 13.84 3.77
CA ASN A 110 30.34 12.59 3.76
C ASN A 110 30.31 11.95 2.39
N TYR A 111 30.19 10.63 2.37
CA TYR A 111 29.78 9.89 1.21
C TYR A 111 28.71 8.85 1.59
N PHE A 112 27.92 8.44 0.63
CA PHE A 112 26.79 7.55 0.84
C PHE A 112 26.99 6.24 0.07
N VAL A 113 26.58 5.14 0.69
CA VAL A 113 26.68 3.80 0.12
C VAL A 113 25.33 3.11 0.18
N VAL A 114 24.96 2.44 -0.90
CA VAL A 114 23.79 1.56 -0.97
C VAL A 114 24.22 0.23 -1.60
N ASN A 115 23.87 -0.89 -0.95
CA ASN A 115 24.22 -2.24 -1.44
C ASN A 115 25.73 -2.41 -1.80
N GLY A 116 26.59 -1.77 -1.01
CA GLY A 116 28.05 -1.83 -1.22
C GLY A 116 28.59 -0.88 -2.30
N ASN A 117 27.74 -0.11 -2.97
CA ASN A 117 28.13 0.80 -4.03
C ASN A 117 28.04 2.26 -3.57
N ARG A 118 29.06 3.06 -3.91
CA ARG A 118 29.05 4.49 -3.62
C ARG A 118 28.03 5.21 -4.50
N ILE A 119 27.21 6.05 -3.88
CA ILE A 119 26.18 6.82 -4.57
C ILE A 119 26.78 8.04 -5.25
N GLN A 120 26.34 8.28 -6.48
CA GLN A 120 26.66 9.48 -7.24
C GLN A 120 25.58 10.52 -7.03
N LYS A 121 25.91 11.62 -6.35
CA LYS A 121 24.94 12.60 -5.84
C LYS A 121 24.11 13.30 -6.93
N PHE A 122 24.67 13.51 -8.11
CA PHE A 122 24.01 14.22 -9.19
C PHE A 122 23.22 13.33 -10.15
N LYS A 123 23.23 12.03 -9.89
CA LYS A 123 22.40 11.06 -10.60
C LYS A 123 21.08 10.82 -9.86
N THR A 124 20.11 10.35 -10.60
CA THR A 124 18.81 9.96 -10.02
C THR A 124 18.95 8.71 -9.15
N LEU A 125 17.90 8.41 -8.38
CA LEU A 125 17.86 7.18 -7.60
C LEU A 125 17.91 5.95 -8.50
N ASP A 126 17.19 5.96 -9.62
CA ASP A 126 17.23 4.87 -10.61
C ASP A 126 18.62 4.66 -11.20
N GLU A 127 19.30 5.75 -11.57
CA GLU A 127 20.67 5.69 -12.11
C GLU A 127 21.69 5.15 -11.09
N ASN A 128 21.42 5.33 -9.80
CA ASN A 128 22.19 4.76 -8.70
C ASN A 128 21.73 3.36 -8.30
N ASN A 129 20.76 2.78 -9.00
CA ASN A 129 20.14 1.48 -8.67
C ASN A 129 19.55 1.42 -7.25
N ILE A 130 19.06 2.55 -6.75
CA ILE A 130 18.38 2.62 -5.46
C ILE A 130 16.90 2.22 -5.64
N ARG A 131 16.46 1.25 -4.85
CA ARG A 131 15.13 0.67 -4.92
C ARG A 131 14.34 0.93 -3.65
N ASN A 132 13.04 0.65 -3.70
CA ASN A 132 12.18 0.77 -2.54
C ASN A 132 12.70 -0.06 -1.35
N SER A 133 12.70 0.55 -0.18
CA SER A 133 13.16 -0.02 1.09
C SER A 133 14.68 -0.23 1.19
N ASP A 134 15.48 0.31 0.27
CA ASP A 134 16.93 0.25 0.38
C ASP A 134 17.43 1.09 1.55
N ILE A 135 18.50 0.59 2.18
CA ILE A 135 19.20 1.27 3.26
C ILE A 135 20.41 2.01 2.70
N ILE A 136 20.44 3.31 2.93
CA ILE A 136 21.54 4.18 2.49
C ILE A 136 22.37 4.53 3.72
N ILE A 137 23.66 4.22 3.66
CA ILE A 137 24.58 4.40 4.77
C ILE A 137 25.41 5.67 4.53
N LEU A 138 25.32 6.63 5.45
CA LEU A 138 26.19 7.78 5.49
C LEU A 138 27.52 7.42 6.17
N ASN A 139 28.61 7.65 5.47
CA ASN A 139 29.96 7.47 5.98
C ASN A 139 30.68 8.81 6.01
N GLN A 140 31.40 9.09 7.09
CA GLN A 140 32.22 10.28 7.22
C GLN A 140 33.65 9.98 6.77
N ILE A 141 34.21 10.89 5.97
CA ILE A 141 35.62 10.85 5.62
C ILE A 141 36.39 11.57 6.72
N ASN A 142 37.10 10.80 7.53
CA ASN A 142 38.02 11.33 8.53
C ASN A 142 39.36 11.63 7.88
N ASN A 143 39.73 12.88 7.88
CA ASN A 143 41.06 13.32 7.46
C ASN A 143 42.06 13.21 8.61
#